data_153286ec56b8986aa42748d93870c7f3
#
_entry.id   153286ec56b8986aa42748d93870c7f3
#
_cell.length_a   1.000
_cell.length_b   1.000
_cell.length_c   1.000
_cell.angle_alpha   90.00
_cell.angle_beta   90.00
_cell.angle_gamma   90.00
#
_symmetry.space_group_name_H-M   'P 1'
#
loop_
_entity.id
_entity.type
_entity.pdbx_description
1 polymer ?
#
loop_
_entity_poly.entity_id
_entity_poly.type
_entity_poly.pdbx_seq_one_letter_code
_entity_poly.pdbx_strand_id
1 'polypeptide(L)'
;MSVTTATPQTAAHPSTRQDAAWLDAHWMPFTANRQFKRDPRMIVAAQGAYFTDADGRQVFDGLSGLWCTGLGHGRREIAEAVGKQAAQLDYSPAFQFGHPLSFE
;
A
#
# COMPACT_ATOMS: atom_id res chain seq x y z
N MET A 1 -20.87 -28.04 -15.94
CA MET A 1 -19.86 -27.75 -14.91
C MET A 1 -19.93 -26.25 -14.63
N SER A 2 -20.62 -25.87 -13.53
CA SER A 2 -20.76 -24.45 -13.15
C SER A 2 -19.55 -24.02 -12.37
N VAL A 3 -18.80 -23.06 -12.90
CA VAL A 3 -17.69 -22.41 -12.20
C VAL A 3 -18.26 -21.30 -11.34
N THR A 4 -18.34 -21.54 -10.03
CA THR A 4 -18.72 -20.52 -9.07
C THR A 4 -17.52 -19.57 -8.89
N THR A 5 -17.60 -18.39 -9.48
CA THR A 5 -16.65 -17.29 -9.23
C THR A 5 -16.88 -16.76 -7.82
N ALA A 6 -15.99 -17.12 -6.91
CA ALA A 6 -15.96 -16.52 -5.59
C ALA A 6 -15.55 -15.05 -5.72
N THR A 7 -16.46 -14.15 -5.35
CA THR A 7 -16.16 -12.73 -5.17
C THR A 7 -15.12 -12.59 -4.06
N PRO A 8 -14.02 -11.83 -4.24
CA PRO A 8 -13.09 -11.60 -3.15
C PRO A 8 -13.81 -10.86 -2.04
N GLN A 9 -13.94 -11.51 -0.90
CA GLN A 9 -14.49 -10.94 0.31
C GLN A 9 -13.51 -9.88 0.78
N THR A 10 -13.86 -8.61 0.59
CA THR A 10 -13.12 -7.47 1.13
C THR A 10 -13.16 -7.62 2.65
N ALA A 11 -12.05 -8.02 3.25
CA ALA A 11 -11.93 -8.04 4.71
C ALA A 11 -12.24 -6.62 5.20
N ALA A 12 -13.28 -6.49 6.02
CA ALA A 12 -13.62 -5.23 6.65
C ALA A 12 -12.42 -4.78 7.48
N HIS A 13 -11.78 -3.67 7.09
CA HIS A 13 -10.77 -3.04 7.92
C HIS A 13 -11.43 -2.64 9.23
N PRO A 14 -10.83 -2.98 10.39
CA PRO A 14 -11.35 -2.52 11.67
C PRO A 14 -11.46 -1.00 11.62
N SER A 15 -12.63 -0.47 12.02
CA SER A 15 -12.85 0.97 12.02
C SER A 15 -11.86 1.60 13.00
N THR A 16 -10.99 2.42 12.46
CA THR A 16 -9.81 2.99 13.12
C THR A 16 -10.13 3.91 14.31
N ARG A 17 -11.39 4.23 14.53
CA ARG A 17 -11.82 5.16 15.59
C ARG A 17 -12.07 4.50 16.96
N GLN A 18 -12.07 3.16 17.06
CA GLN A 18 -12.48 2.49 18.30
C GLN A 18 -11.32 1.89 19.10
N ASP A 19 -10.11 1.87 18.57
CA ASP A 19 -8.98 1.21 19.25
C ASP A 19 -7.75 2.14 19.32
N ALA A 20 -7.75 3.09 20.27
CA ALA A 20 -6.64 4.01 20.50
C ALA A 20 -5.32 3.26 20.80
N ALA A 21 -5.41 2.08 21.45
CA ALA A 21 -4.26 1.25 21.76
C ALA A 21 -3.55 0.72 20.49
N TRP A 22 -4.30 0.47 19.42
CA TRP A 22 -3.74 0.04 18.14
C TRP A 22 -2.82 1.12 17.52
N LEU A 23 -3.19 2.40 17.65
CA LEU A 23 -2.39 3.51 17.14
C LEU A 23 -1.09 3.71 17.92
N ASP A 24 -0.99 3.20 19.14
CA ASP A 24 0.20 3.31 19.97
C ASP A 24 1.31 2.33 19.57
N ALA A 25 0.98 1.29 18.80
CA ALA A 25 1.92 0.31 18.31
C ALA A 25 2.95 0.88 17.31
N HIS A 26 2.68 2.07 16.71
CA HIS A 26 3.54 2.66 15.71
C HIS A 26 3.80 4.13 15.95
N TRP A 27 5.08 4.53 15.90
CA TRP A 27 5.52 5.92 15.88
C TRP A 27 5.82 6.33 14.45
N MET A 28 4.96 7.18 13.87
CA MET A 28 5.10 7.61 12.49
C MET A 28 6.25 8.61 12.33
N PRO A 29 7.15 8.43 11.35
CA PRO A 29 8.20 9.40 11.05
C PRO A 29 7.61 10.70 10.49
N PHE A 30 8.31 11.81 10.68
CA PHE A 30 7.94 13.14 10.15
C PHE A 30 6.51 13.57 10.42
N THR A 31 5.92 13.10 11.53
CA THR A 31 4.51 13.28 11.85
C THR A 31 4.34 13.80 13.28
N ALA A 32 3.43 14.74 13.48
CA ALA A 32 2.98 15.16 14.81
C ALA A 32 2.11 14.04 15.42
N ASN A 33 2.75 13.00 15.97
CA ASN A 33 2.08 11.75 16.35
C ASN A 33 0.92 11.92 17.33
N ARG A 34 1.03 12.83 18.33
CA ARG A 34 -0.07 13.09 19.26
C ARG A 34 -1.31 13.66 18.58
N GLN A 35 -1.10 14.50 17.57
CA GLN A 35 -2.20 15.09 16.79
C GLN A 35 -2.78 14.02 15.85
N PHE A 36 -1.93 13.28 15.14
CA PHE A 36 -2.35 12.22 14.25
C PHE A 36 -3.20 11.15 14.97
N LYS A 37 -2.78 10.71 16.15
CA LYS A 37 -3.51 9.68 16.92
C LYS A 37 -4.88 10.14 17.42
N ARG A 38 -5.11 11.44 17.55
CA ARG A 38 -6.44 11.98 17.91
C ARG A 38 -7.42 11.99 16.74
N ASP A 39 -6.91 12.21 15.53
CA ASP A 39 -7.69 12.25 14.28
C ASP A 39 -6.88 11.62 13.14
N PRO A 40 -6.77 10.27 13.11
CA PRO A 40 -5.92 9.58 12.18
C PRO A 40 -6.51 9.61 10.77
N ARG A 41 -5.70 10.04 9.81
CA ARG A 41 -6.01 9.97 8.38
C ARG A 41 -5.45 8.66 7.84
N MET A 42 -6.30 7.64 7.72
CA MET A 42 -5.92 6.32 7.24
C MET A 42 -6.27 6.16 5.77
N ILE A 43 -5.27 5.89 4.95
CA ILE A 43 -5.45 5.52 3.54
C ILE A 43 -5.58 4.01 3.46
N VAL A 44 -6.64 3.53 2.82
CA VAL A 44 -6.98 2.10 2.72
C VAL A 44 -6.91 1.57 1.29
N ALA A 45 -6.95 2.44 0.29
CA ALA A 45 -6.81 2.06 -1.11
C ALA A 45 -6.25 3.21 -1.94
N ALA A 46 -5.79 2.91 -3.16
CA ALA A 46 -5.38 3.93 -4.12
C ALA A 46 -5.62 3.44 -5.55
N GLN A 47 -6.02 4.36 -6.44
CA GLN A 47 -6.21 4.10 -7.86
C GLN A 47 -5.95 5.36 -8.69
N GLY A 48 -5.14 5.25 -9.75
CA GLY A 48 -4.78 6.39 -10.59
C GLY A 48 -4.09 7.48 -9.75
N ALA A 49 -4.64 8.68 -9.72
CA ALA A 49 -4.13 9.82 -8.96
C ALA A 49 -4.88 10.04 -7.62
N TYR A 50 -5.58 9.05 -7.10
CA TYR A 50 -6.38 9.22 -5.90
C TYR A 50 -6.14 8.12 -4.87
N PHE A 51 -6.06 8.53 -3.62
CA PHE A 51 -6.21 7.67 -2.46
C PHE A 51 -7.68 7.56 -2.05
N THR A 52 -8.04 6.46 -1.42
CA THR A 52 -9.30 6.32 -0.68
C THR A 52 -8.98 6.21 0.80
N ASP A 53 -9.58 7.07 1.61
CA ASP A 53 -9.43 6.99 3.06
C ASP A 53 -10.39 5.96 3.70
N ALA A 54 -10.23 5.74 5.00
CA ALA A 54 -11.05 4.79 5.75
C ALA A 54 -12.54 5.16 5.81
N ASP A 55 -12.89 6.43 5.57
CA ASP A 55 -14.26 6.92 5.48
C ASP A 55 -14.83 6.83 4.04
N GLY A 56 -14.03 6.34 3.07
CA GLY A 56 -14.42 6.20 1.67
C GLY A 56 -14.25 7.48 0.84
N ARG A 57 -13.64 8.52 1.39
CA ARG A 57 -13.41 9.78 0.67
C ARG A 57 -12.23 9.63 -0.30
N GLN A 58 -12.35 10.29 -1.46
CA GLN A 58 -11.25 10.38 -2.43
C GLN A 58 -10.35 11.57 -2.09
N VAL A 59 -9.05 11.32 -1.98
CA VAL A 59 -8.03 12.32 -1.72
C VAL A 59 -7.05 12.34 -2.89
N PHE A 60 -6.90 13.49 -3.55
CA PHE A 60 -5.98 13.63 -4.66
C PHE A 60 -4.53 13.52 -4.18
N ASP A 61 -3.75 12.65 -4.84
CA ASP A 61 -2.32 12.46 -4.60
C ASP A 61 -1.49 13.37 -5.51
N GLY A 62 -1.30 14.61 -5.11
CA GLY A 62 -0.49 15.58 -5.85
C GLY A 62 1.02 15.37 -5.77
N LEU A 63 1.48 14.39 -4.98
CA LEU A 63 2.90 14.07 -4.80
C LEU A 63 3.31 12.72 -5.42
N SER A 64 2.39 12.04 -6.10
CA SER A 64 2.63 10.70 -6.67
C SER A 64 3.25 9.73 -5.66
N GLY A 65 2.65 9.63 -4.46
CA GLY A 65 3.16 8.77 -3.38
C GLY A 65 4.58 9.16 -2.93
N LEU A 66 4.89 10.45 -2.89
CA LEU A 66 6.24 11.00 -2.67
C LEU A 66 7.23 10.53 -3.75
N TRP A 67 6.84 10.74 -5.02
CA TRP A 67 7.60 10.42 -6.25
C TRP A 67 7.74 8.91 -6.56
N CYS A 68 7.06 8.06 -5.82
CA CYS A 68 7.17 6.60 -6.00
C CYS A 68 6.18 6.03 -7.02
N THR A 69 5.09 6.76 -7.32
CA THR A 69 3.98 6.27 -8.16
C THR A 69 3.68 7.20 -9.35
N GLY A 70 4.73 7.67 -10.05
CA GLY A 70 4.60 8.60 -11.17
C GLY A 70 3.71 8.10 -12.33
N LEU A 71 3.48 6.79 -12.45
CA LEU A 71 2.55 6.17 -13.40
C LEU A 71 1.12 6.04 -12.86
N GLY A 72 0.87 6.50 -11.63
CA GLY A 72 -0.39 6.32 -10.91
C GLY A 72 -0.46 5.03 -10.11
N HIS A 73 -1.37 5.03 -9.14
CA HIS A 73 -1.64 3.89 -8.25
C HIS A 73 -2.43 2.78 -8.94
N GLY A 74 -2.32 1.57 -8.41
CA GLY A 74 -3.14 0.43 -8.82
C GLY A 74 -2.80 -0.09 -10.23
N ARG A 75 -1.58 0.13 -10.71
CA ARG A 75 -1.11 -0.38 -12.00
C ARG A 75 -0.95 -1.89 -11.92
N ARG A 76 -1.87 -2.58 -12.53
CA ARG A 76 -1.97 -4.04 -12.48
C ARG A 76 -0.74 -4.73 -13.06
N GLU A 77 -0.27 -4.27 -14.18
CA GLU A 77 0.92 -4.79 -14.86
C GLU A 77 2.19 -4.71 -13.99
N ILE A 78 2.32 -3.65 -13.18
CA ILE A 78 3.43 -3.47 -12.23
C ILE A 78 3.27 -4.43 -11.07
N ALA A 79 2.07 -4.51 -10.49
CA ALA A 79 1.78 -5.41 -9.37
C ALA A 79 2.03 -6.88 -9.72
N GLU A 80 1.63 -7.31 -10.93
CA GLU A 80 1.87 -8.65 -11.45
C GLU A 80 3.38 -8.92 -11.66
N ALA A 81 4.12 -7.96 -12.22
CA ALA A 81 5.56 -8.08 -12.42
C ALA A 81 6.31 -8.20 -11.08
N VAL A 82 5.97 -7.35 -10.11
CA VAL A 82 6.55 -7.39 -8.75
C VAL A 82 6.23 -8.71 -8.07
N GLY A 83 4.98 -9.16 -8.12
CA GLY A 83 4.56 -10.42 -7.52
C GLY A 83 5.29 -11.63 -8.12
N LYS A 84 5.45 -11.67 -9.44
CA LYS A 84 6.20 -12.72 -10.14
C LYS A 84 7.68 -12.71 -9.73
N GLN A 85 8.29 -11.53 -9.68
CA GLN A 85 9.70 -11.42 -9.30
C GLN A 85 9.93 -11.80 -7.84
N ALA A 86 9.07 -11.34 -6.92
CA ALA A 86 9.16 -11.67 -5.50
C ALA A 86 8.99 -13.18 -5.23
N ALA A 87 8.17 -13.88 -6.04
CA ALA A 87 8.02 -15.32 -5.96
C ALA A 87 9.25 -16.11 -6.48
N GLN A 88 10.04 -15.50 -7.36
CA GLN A 88 11.26 -16.11 -7.92
C GLN A 88 12.50 -15.79 -7.08
N LEU A 89 12.66 -14.51 -6.74
CA LEU A 89 13.76 -13.99 -5.94
C LEU A 89 13.31 -12.65 -5.32
N ASP A 90 12.98 -12.70 -4.03
CA ASP A 90 12.52 -11.55 -3.25
C ASP A 90 13.65 -10.63 -2.82
N TYR A 91 14.80 -11.21 -2.48
CA TYR A 91 15.97 -10.48 -2.05
C TYR A 91 17.28 -11.22 -2.40
N SER A 92 18.29 -10.45 -2.78
CA SER A 92 19.67 -10.91 -2.92
C SER A 92 20.60 -9.82 -2.34
N PRO A 93 21.53 -10.16 -1.44
CA PRO A 93 22.48 -9.16 -0.94
C PRO A 93 23.40 -8.72 -2.08
N ALA A 94 23.55 -7.40 -2.26
CA ALA A 94 24.41 -6.82 -3.29
C ALA A 94 25.90 -6.84 -2.93
N PHE A 95 26.32 -7.81 -2.10
CA PHE A 95 27.70 -8.03 -1.70
C PHE A 95 28.27 -9.25 -2.45
N GLN A 96 28.92 -9.00 -3.57
CA GLN A 96 29.52 -10.02 -4.45
C GLN A 96 28.49 -10.94 -5.16
N PHE A 97 27.19 -10.72 -4.95
CA PHE A 97 26.12 -11.34 -5.70
C PHE A 97 25.43 -10.32 -6.59
N GLY A 98 25.10 -10.68 -7.80
CA GLY A 98 24.38 -9.86 -8.74
C GLY A 98 22.96 -10.40 -8.98
N HIS A 99 22.04 -9.48 -9.28
CA HIS A 99 20.71 -9.82 -9.75
C HIS A 99 20.60 -9.41 -11.23
N PRO A 100 20.20 -10.30 -12.16
CA PRO A 100 20.17 -10.00 -13.59
C PRO A 100 19.43 -8.70 -13.93
N LEU A 101 18.26 -8.45 -13.34
CA LEU A 101 17.46 -7.24 -13.60
C LEU A 101 18.14 -5.93 -13.16
N SER A 102 19.22 -6.01 -12.40
CA SER A 102 19.98 -4.79 -12.01
C SER A 102 20.93 -4.33 -13.13
N PHE A 103 21.10 -5.12 -14.18
CA PHE A 103 22.02 -4.87 -15.30
C PHE A 103 21.27 -4.67 -16.63
N GLU A 104 19.95 -4.78 -16.66
CA GLU A 104 19.08 -4.51 -17.81
C GLU A 104 18.60 -3.05 -17.83
#